data_c4bb6c5d67d449db1702959eb3d990b4
#
_entry.id   c4bb6c5d67d449db1702959eb3d990b4
#
_cell.length_a   1.000
_cell.length_b   1.000
_cell.length_c   1.000
_cell.angle_alpha   90.00
_cell.angle_beta   90.00
_cell.angle_gamma   90.00
#
_symmetry.space_group_name_H-M   'P 1'
#
loop_
_entity.id
_entity.type
_entity.pdbx_description
1 polymer ?
#
loop_
_entity_poly.entity_id
_entity_poly.type
_entity_poly.pdbx_seq_one_letter_code
_entity_poly.pdbx_strand_id
1 'polypeptide(L)'
;MPSPLPCNLLTRRRALTACAAVAALTAAAALFLLATPPTEDPTHPYLLASLLHNTSNQPDSAAASSLSPAQPPLPSTSILQLQTNLPSGFTTVPSMFLVPSPSPAENLDDGSMEETDPPDLKENPPAESAHFLQEPISSGSPIRRSDINNKGHDMKDHAMLPPRPEVPVPLWSTAADEELIYAKKEIAIAPLVSNDPDLHAPLFRNVSVFRRSYELMERLLKVFVYHDGAKPIFHSPELKGIYASEGWFMKLMEGNQHFVVRDPNRAHLFYLPYSSRQLEHNLYVPGSNTIEPLSIFVKKYIDFISAKFPYWNRTKGADHFFVACHDWGPYTTKMHDELRKNTIKALCNADLSEGVFIHGRDVSLPETFLRSPRRPLRGIGGKPAAERSILAFFAGQMHGRVRPVLLQYWGGKDADMRIYDRLPHRITRRMNYVQHMKSSKYCICPMGYEVNSPRIVEAIYYECVPVIIADNFVLPFDDAFNWSAFSVVIPEKDVPKLKQILLEIPDDQYMAMQSNVQRVQKHFIWHPNPIKYDIFHMILHSIWYSRVNQIQLE
;
A
#
# COMPACT_ATOMS: atom_id res chain seq x y z
N MET A 1 53.08 -34.71 -22.81
CA MET A 1 51.95 -35.64 -22.81
C MET A 1 51.94 -36.36 -21.47
N PRO A 2 50.92 -36.18 -20.68
CA PRO A 2 50.52 -37.19 -19.68
C PRO A 2 49.12 -37.70 -19.96
N SER A 3 48.92 -38.97 -19.70
CA SER A 3 47.76 -39.84 -19.94
C SER A 3 46.53 -39.50 -19.06
N PRO A 4 45.30 -39.84 -19.47
CA PRO A 4 44.12 -39.58 -18.66
C PRO A 4 43.89 -40.67 -17.60
N LEU A 5 43.46 -40.25 -16.40
CA LEU A 5 43.06 -41.09 -15.29
C LEU A 5 41.65 -41.72 -15.52
N PRO A 6 41.35 -42.92 -15.03
CA PRO A 6 40.10 -43.62 -15.32
C PRO A 6 38.94 -43.11 -14.44
N CYS A 7 37.80 -42.87 -15.11
CA CYS A 7 36.54 -42.45 -14.51
C CYS A 7 35.91 -43.60 -13.72
N ASN A 8 35.62 -43.34 -12.42
CA ASN A 8 35.17 -44.30 -11.41
C ASN A 8 33.75 -44.87 -11.72
N LEU A 9 33.70 -46.14 -12.04
CA LEU A 9 32.46 -46.96 -12.26
C LEU A 9 31.57 -47.08 -10.99
N LEU A 10 32.06 -46.76 -9.82
CA LEU A 10 31.34 -46.84 -8.55
C LEU A 10 30.30 -45.74 -8.34
N THR A 11 30.50 -44.55 -8.92
CA THR A 11 29.56 -43.44 -8.81
C THR A 11 28.32 -43.64 -9.68
N ARG A 12 28.43 -44.31 -10.82
CA ARG A 12 27.27 -44.64 -11.70
C ARG A 12 26.33 -45.68 -11.12
N ARG A 13 26.83 -46.66 -10.37
CA ARG A 13 25.97 -47.67 -9.72
C ARG A 13 25.18 -47.09 -8.54
N ARG A 14 25.71 -46.13 -7.79
CA ARG A 14 24.98 -45.47 -6.70
C ARG A 14 23.89 -44.53 -7.20
N ALA A 15 24.08 -43.87 -8.33
CA ALA A 15 23.05 -43.01 -8.93
C ALA A 15 21.88 -43.84 -9.50
N LEU A 16 22.14 -44.99 -10.12
CA LEU A 16 21.10 -45.86 -10.66
C LEU A 16 20.25 -46.52 -9.57
N THR A 17 20.84 -46.89 -8.41
CA THR A 17 20.08 -47.45 -7.29
C THR A 17 19.23 -46.41 -6.58
N ALA A 18 19.67 -45.13 -6.49
CA ALA A 18 18.87 -44.05 -5.94
C ALA A 18 17.65 -43.73 -6.82
N CYS A 19 17.80 -43.69 -8.16
CA CYS A 19 16.69 -43.47 -9.07
C CYS A 19 15.65 -44.61 -9.06
N ALA A 20 16.08 -45.87 -8.91
CA ALA A 20 15.15 -46.99 -8.80
C ALA A 20 14.35 -47.00 -7.49
N ALA A 21 14.96 -46.56 -6.39
CA ALA A 21 14.27 -46.44 -5.10
C ALA A 21 13.22 -45.30 -5.09
N VAL A 22 13.48 -44.18 -5.75
CA VAL A 22 12.51 -43.07 -5.89
C VAL A 22 11.33 -43.49 -6.78
N ALA A 23 11.57 -44.21 -7.88
CA ALA A 23 10.52 -44.68 -8.77
C ALA A 23 9.60 -45.73 -8.08
N ALA A 24 10.16 -46.59 -7.21
CA ALA A 24 9.38 -47.57 -6.44
C ALA A 24 8.49 -46.92 -5.37
N LEU A 25 8.96 -45.82 -4.72
CA LEU A 25 8.20 -45.07 -3.73
C LEU A 25 7.04 -44.30 -4.36
N THR A 26 7.23 -43.73 -5.55
CA THR A 26 6.16 -43.01 -6.26
C THR A 26 5.08 -43.97 -6.79
N ALA A 27 5.43 -45.17 -7.23
CA ALA A 27 4.47 -46.19 -7.64
C ALA A 27 3.63 -46.73 -6.45
N ALA A 28 4.24 -46.91 -5.27
CA ALA A 28 3.55 -47.34 -4.06
C ALA A 28 2.56 -46.28 -3.55
N ALA A 29 2.92 -44.96 -3.62
CA ALA A 29 2.03 -43.86 -3.25
C ALA A 29 0.82 -43.74 -4.20
N ALA A 30 1.01 -43.99 -5.50
CA ALA A 30 -0.07 -43.97 -6.49
C ALA A 30 -1.06 -45.14 -6.30
N LEU A 31 -0.57 -46.32 -5.91
CA LEU A 31 -1.42 -47.49 -5.60
C LEU A 31 -2.20 -47.30 -4.30
N PHE A 32 -1.65 -46.60 -3.31
CA PHE A 32 -2.34 -46.31 -2.05
C PHE A 32 -3.51 -45.32 -2.23
N LEU A 33 -3.35 -44.33 -3.14
CA LEU A 33 -4.40 -43.36 -3.48
C LEU A 33 -5.56 -43.96 -4.30
N LEU A 34 -5.34 -45.09 -4.97
CA LEU A 34 -6.39 -45.81 -5.74
C LEU A 34 -7.18 -46.85 -4.91
N ALA A 35 -6.76 -47.14 -3.68
CA ALA A 35 -7.33 -48.20 -2.85
C ALA A 35 -8.24 -47.71 -1.71
N THR A 36 -8.49 -46.41 -1.55
CA THR A 36 -9.42 -45.91 -0.54
C THR A 36 -10.79 -45.59 -1.14
N PRO A 37 -11.89 -46.19 -0.67
CA PRO A 37 -13.22 -45.81 -1.11
C PRO A 37 -13.64 -44.46 -0.53
N PRO A 38 -14.50 -43.68 -1.22
CA PRO A 38 -14.99 -42.40 -0.73
C PRO A 38 -15.91 -42.61 0.47
N THR A 39 -15.60 -42.02 1.61
CA THR A 39 -16.53 -41.86 2.72
C THR A 39 -17.42 -40.68 2.45
N GLU A 40 -18.70 -40.94 2.25
CA GLU A 40 -19.77 -39.94 2.26
C GLU A 40 -19.97 -39.43 3.69
N ASP A 41 -19.92 -38.10 3.86
CA ASP A 41 -20.55 -37.44 5.00
C ASP A 41 -21.26 -36.19 4.54
N PRO A 42 -22.57 -36.05 4.77
CA PRO A 42 -23.39 -34.97 4.24
C PRO A 42 -23.57 -33.86 5.28
N THR A 43 -22.98 -32.72 5.10
CA THR A 43 -23.51 -31.42 5.60
C THR A 43 -22.60 -30.26 5.21
N HIS A 44 -22.98 -29.54 4.14
CA HIS A 44 -23.01 -28.07 4.11
C HIS A 44 -23.45 -27.56 2.72
N PRO A 45 -24.62 -26.93 2.62
CA PRO A 45 -25.17 -26.44 1.37
C PRO A 45 -24.93 -24.91 1.26
N TYR A 46 -23.80 -24.44 0.76
CA TYR A 46 -23.65 -23.05 0.29
C TYR A 46 -22.44 -22.89 -0.64
N LEU A 47 -22.38 -23.59 -1.76
CA LEU A 47 -21.42 -23.26 -2.83
C LEU A 47 -21.77 -23.88 -4.20
N LEU A 48 -23.06 -23.92 -4.55
CA LEU A 48 -23.48 -24.42 -5.89
C LEU A 48 -24.74 -23.69 -6.39
N ALA A 49 -24.70 -22.36 -6.50
CA ALA A 49 -25.81 -21.58 -7.05
C ALA A 49 -25.41 -20.62 -8.18
N SER A 50 -24.33 -20.88 -8.91
CA SER A 50 -23.96 -20.03 -10.06
C SER A 50 -23.65 -20.76 -11.37
N LEU A 51 -24.02 -22.03 -11.51
CA LEU A 51 -23.72 -22.76 -12.75
C LEU A 51 -24.89 -23.59 -13.26
N LEU A 52 -26.12 -23.08 -13.32
CA LEU A 52 -27.21 -23.67 -14.15
C LEU A 52 -28.39 -22.69 -14.21
N HIS A 53 -28.38 -21.73 -15.12
CA HIS A 53 -29.60 -21.20 -15.73
C HIS A 53 -29.25 -20.60 -17.09
N ASN A 54 -29.36 -21.41 -18.08
CA ASN A 54 -29.64 -21.00 -19.43
C ASN A 54 -30.40 -22.12 -20.13
N THR A 55 -31.72 -22.01 -20.27
CA THR A 55 -32.49 -22.38 -21.47
C THR A 55 -33.96 -22.01 -21.31
N SER A 56 -34.41 -21.21 -22.27
CA SER A 56 -35.65 -21.23 -22.99
C SER A 56 -36.93 -20.61 -22.43
N ASN A 57 -37.38 -19.63 -23.23
CA ASN A 57 -38.73 -19.37 -23.72
C ASN A 57 -39.66 -18.40 -22.98
N GLN A 58 -39.83 -17.27 -23.63
CA GLN A 58 -41.03 -16.41 -23.64
C GLN A 58 -42.23 -17.16 -24.28
N PRO A 59 -43.55 -16.70 -24.26
CA PRO A 59 -43.99 -15.29 -24.11
C PRO A 59 -45.34 -15.08 -23.34
N ASP A 60 -45.71 -13.81 -23.27
CA ASP A 60 -47.06 -13.16 -23.32
C ASP A 60 -47.79 -12.76 -22.02
N SER A 61 -47.93 -11.44 -21.98
CA SER A 61 -49.11 -10.59 -21.85
C SER A 61 -49.76 -10.28 -20.49
N ALA A 62 -49.90 -8.99 -20.29
CA ALA A 62 -51.05 -8.22 -19.81
C ALA A 62 -51.28 -7.96 -18.30
N ALA A 63 -51.13 -6.68 -18.00
CA ALA A 63 -52.11 -5.80 -17.30
C ALA A 63 -52.29 -5.88 -15.76
N ALA A 64 -52.02 -4.71 -15.17
CA ALA A 64 -52.89 -3.92 -14.27
C ALA A 64 -52.83 -4.17 -12.74
N SER A 65 -52.59 -3.03 -12.11
CA SER A 65 -53.19 -2.45 -10.90
C SER A 65 -52.72 -2.88 -9.51
N SER A 66 -52.09 -1.87 -8.85
CA SER A 66 -52.39 -1.32 -7.52
C SER A 66 -52.67 -2.27 -6.34
N LEU A 67 -51.95 -2.07 -5.31
CA LEU A 67 -52.35 -1.77 -3.93
C LEU A 67 -51.29 -2.22 -2.92
N SER A 68 -50.87 -1.26 -2.14
CA SER A 68 -50.19 -1.51 -0.84
C SER A 68 -51.18 -2.09 0.15
N PRO A 69 -50.76 -2.96 1.09
CA PRO A 69 -50.93 -2.58 2.48
C PRO A 69 -49.87 -3.07 3.51
N ALA A 70 -49.70 -2.20 4.49
CA ALA A 70 -49.63 -2.45 5.94
C ALA A 70 -48.58 -3.42 6.55
N GLN A 71 -47.80 -2.84 7.45
CA GLN A 71 -47.06 -3.51 8.54
C GLN A 71 -47.99 -4.23 9.53
N PRO A 72 -47.48 -5.25 10.24
CA PRO A 72 -47.92 -5.57 11.58
C PRO A 72 -46.77 -5.62 12.61
N PRO A 73 -47.09 -5.71 13.92
CA PRO A 73 -46.37 -5.02 14.97
C PRO A 73 -45.40 -5.90 15.78
N LEU A 74 -44.58 -5.21 16.60
CA LEU A 74 -43.68 -5.76 17.62
C LEU A 74 -44.44 -6.51 18.75
N PRO A 75 -43.82 -7.50 19.39
CA PRO A 75 -44.14 -7.84 20.76
C PRO A 75 -43.03 -7.52 21.76
N SER A 76 -43.48 -7.10 22.91
CA SER A 76 -42.78 -6.59 24.07
C SER A 76 -42.18 -7.72 24.95
N THR A 77 -41.03 -7.37 25.56
CA THR A 77 -40.52 -7.70 26.91
C THR A 77 -40.84 -9.02 27.62
N SER A 78 -39.80 -9.68 28.08
CA SER A 78 -39.73 -10.13 29.48
C SER A 78 -38.28 -10.28 29.95
N ILE A 79 -38.03 -9.67 31.10
CA ILE A 79 -36.84 -9.65 31.95
C ILE A 79 -36.74 -11.00 32.69
N LEU A 80 -35.57 -11.59 32.72
CA LEU A 80 -35.20 -12.57 33.75
C LEU A 80 -33.76 -12.33 34.19
N GLN A 81 -33.65 -11.83 35.41
CA GLN A 81 -32.42 -11.78 36.21
C GLN A 81 -31.97 -13.19 36.57
N LEU A 82 -30.68 -13.45 36.53
CA LEU A 82 -30.04 -14.48 37.33
C LEU A 82 -28.67 -14.01 37.81
N GLN A 83 -28.53 -14.11 39.11
CA GLN A 83 -27.45 -13.61 39.96
C GLN A 83 -26.16 -14.41 39.86
N THR A 84 -25.09 -13.69 39.95
CA THR A 84 -23.79 -13.90 40.64
C THR A 84 -23.42 -15.28 41.13
N ASN A 85 -22.21 -15.74 40.77
CA ASN A 85 -21.22 -16.27 41.70
C ASN A 85 -19.81 -16.18 41.11
N LEU A 86 -18.94 -15.37 41.73
CA LEU A 86 -17.49 -15.36 41.61
C LEU A 86 -16.89 -16.38 42.58
N PRO A 87 -15.77 -16.98 42.24
CA PRO A 87 -14.71 -17.16 43.21
C PRO A 87 -13.39 -16.51 42.77
N SER A 88 -12.82 -15.80 43.70
CA SER A 88 -11.48 -15.25 43.75
C SER A 88 -10.40 -16.34 43.65
N GLY A 89 -9.39 -16.10 42.81
CA GLY A 89 -8.17 -16.90 42.77
C GLY A 89 -7.11 -16.20 41.96
N PHE A 90 -6.23 -15.45 42.62
CA PHE A 90 -4.97 -14.99 42.05
C PHE A 90 -4.07 -16.17 41.75
N THR A 91 -3.62 -16.31 40.51
CA THR A 91 -2.39 -17.05 40.18
C THR A 91 -1.74 -16.49 38.93
N THR A 92 -0.52 -16.03 39.12
CA THR A 92 0.65 -15.90 38.24
C THR A 92 0.45 -16.16 36.74
N VAL A 93 0.76 -15.15 35.96
CA VAL A 93 0.89 -15.19 34.50
C VAL A 93 2.04 -16.12 34.09
N PRO A 94 1.82 -17.16 33.28
CA PRO A 94 2.92 -17.89 32.66
C PRO A 94 3.47 -17.12 31.46
N SER A 95 4.75 -16.83 31.50
CA SER A 95 5.57 -16.50 30.34
C SER A 95 5.62 -17.74 29.42
N MET A 96 4.85 -17.72 28.33
CA MET A 96 4.94 -18.74 27.28
C MET A 96 4.58 -18.13 25.92
N PHE A 97 5.60 -17.76 25.16
CA PHE A 97 5.57 -17.78 23.71
C PHE A 97 6.95 -18.20 23.18
N LEU A 98 7.23 -19.50 23.30
CA LEU A 98 8.19 -20.18 22.43
C LEU A 98 7.36 -20.85 21.33
N VAL A 99 7.33 -20.24 20.14
CA VAL A 99 6.78 -20.85 18.94
C VAL A 99 7.89 -21.64 18.27
N PRO A 100 7.70 -22.92 17.89
CA PRO A 100 8.69 -23.68 17.14
C PRO A 100 8.87 -23.03 15.75
N SER A 101 10.12 -22.95 15.29
CA SER A 101 10.50 -22.46 13.96
C SER A 101 9.76 -23.26 12.89
N PRO A 102 9.07 -22.61 11.94
CA PRO A 102 8.47 -23.31 10.81
C PRO A 102 9.56 -23.77 9.84
N SER A 103 9.41 -24.98 9.32
CA SER A 103 10.11 -25.45 8.12
C SER A 103 9.85 -24.49 6.96
N PRO A 104 10.80 -24.33 6.01
CA PRO A 104 10.65 -23.40 4.91
C PRO A 104 9.43 -23.74 4.07
N ALA A 105 8.42 -22.86 4.10
CA ALA A 105 7.30 -22.91 3.20
C ALA A 105 7.79 -22.68 1.79
N GLU A 106 7.39 -23.55 0.88
CA GLU A 106 7.62 -23.44 -0.55
C GLU A 106 7.18 -22.05 -1.03
N ASN A 107 8.13 -21.33 -1.61
CA ASN A 107 7.88 -20.09 -2.33
C ASN A 107 6.85 -20.38 -3.43
N LEU A 108 5.65 -19.86 -3.30
CA LEU A 108 4.76 -19.65 -4.43
C LEU A 108 5.40 -18.59 -5.32
N ASP A 109 6.22 -19.08 -6.22
CA ASP A 109 6.97 -18.33 -7.21
C ASP A 109 5.98 -17.65 -8.15
N ASP A 110 5.75 -16.36 -7.91
CA ASP A 110 5.14 -15.48 -8.91
C ASP A 110 6.17 -15.36 -10.03
N GLY A 111 5.98 -16.12 -11.13
CA GLY A 111 6.90 -16.40 -12.22
C GLY A 111 7.66 -15.24 -12.87
N SER A 112 8.26 -14.39 -12.07
CA SER A 112 9.30 -13.46 -12.43
C SER A 112 10.63 -14.20 -12.35
N MET A 113 11.17 -14.63 -13.51
CA MET A 113 12.52 -15.17 -13.62
C MET A 113 13.51 -14.29 -12.88
N GLU A 114 14.22 -14.88 -11.92
CA GLU A 114 15.47 -14.31 -11.43
C GLU A 114 16.43 -14.14 -12.63
N GLU A 115 16.63 -12.92 -13.07
CA GLU A 115 17.85 -12.57 -13.79
C GLU A 115 18.98 -12.72 -12.77
N THR A 116 19.80 -13.76 -12.92
CA THR A 116 21.06 -13.91 -12.20
C THR A 116 21.91 -12.69 -12.53
N ASP A 117 22.23 -11.90 -11.52
CA ASP A 117 23.16 -10.78 -11.63
C ASP A 117 24.52 -11.29 -12.11
N PRO A 118 25.15 -10.66 -13.12
CA PRO A 118 26.53 -10.93 -13.44
C PRO A 118 27.42 -10.58 -12.24
N PRO A 119 28.55 -11.28 -12.01
CA PRO A 119 29.42 -11.06 -10.86
C PRO A 119 29.90 -9.62 -10.78
N ASP A 120 29.82 -9.03 -9.59
CA ASP A 120 30.26 -7.68 -9.28
C ASP A 120 31.73 -7.46 -9.70
N LEU A 121 31.94 -6.61 -10.68
CA LEU A 121 33.25 -5.99 -10.91
C LEU A 121 33.50 -5.04 -9.73
N LYS A 122 34.51 -5.34 -8.94
CA LYS A 122 35.00 -4.50 -7.85
C LYS A 122 35.50 -3.18 -8.45
N GLU A 123 34.75 -2.10 -8.28
CA GLU A 123 35.26 -0.75 -8.46
C GLU A 123 36.03 -0.35 -7.20
N ASN A 124 37.30 -0.04 -7.38
CA ASN A 124 38.16 0.58 -6.37
C ASN A 124 37.66 2.01 -6.10
N PRO A 125 37.70 2.48 -4.83
CA PRO A 125 37.37 3.87 -4.53
C PRO A 125 38.47 4.81 -5.04
N PRO A 126 38.10 6.03 -5.51
CA PRO A 126 39.10 7.03 -5.87
C PRO A 126 39.75 7.61 -4.61
N ALA A 127 41.06 7.83 -4.70
CA ALA A 127 41.91 8.33 -3.66
C ALA A 127 41.51 9.75 -3.22
N GLU A 128 41.48 9.94 -1.91
CA GLU A 128 41.41 11.22 -1.23
C GLU A 128 42.65 12.07 -1.55
N SER A 129 42.41 13.34 -1.92
CA SER A 129 43.41 14.39 -1.85
C SER A 129 42.99 15.36 -0.76
N ALA A 130 43.61 15.21 0.40
CA ALA A 130 43.56 16.16 1.49
C ALA A 130 44.36 17.41 1.18
N HIS A 131 43.80 18.61 1.37
CA HIS A 131 44.55 19.79 1.69
C HIS A 131 43.87 20.56 2.84
N PHE A 132 44.55 20.43 3.96
CA PHE A 132 44.44 21.26 5.15
C PHE A 132 44.89 22.70 4.84
N LEU A 133 44.14 23.68 5.34
CA LEU A 133 44.70 24.93 5.84
C LEU A 133 43.87 25.38 7.06
N GLN A 134 44.53 25.35 8.20
CA GLN A 134 44.20 25.99 9.49
C GLN A 134 44.66 27.43 9.49
N GLU A 135 43.90 28.27 10.18
CA GLU A 135 44.24 29.24 11.24
C GLU A 135 43.68 30.65 11.03
N PRO A 136 43.63 31.52 12.04
CA PRO A 136 43.44 31.32 13.49
C PRO A 136 42.36 32.23 14.15
N ILE A 137 42.12 31.91 15.41
CA ILE A 137 41.35 32.63 16.42
C ILE A 137 41.95 33.98 16.77
N SER A 138 41.14 35.04 16.93
CA SER A 138 41.48 36.19 17.72
C SER A 138 40.30 36.68 18.56
N SER A 139 40.58 36.74 19.83
CA SER A 139 39.82 37.24 20.96
C SER A 139 39.69 38.78 20.98
N GLY A 140 38.55 39.29 21.47
CA GLY A 140 38.43 40.73 21.79
C GLY A 140 37.11 41.09 22.45
N SER A 141 37.14 41.29 23.75
CA SER A 141 36.06 41.77 24.62
C SER A 141 35.86 43.30 24.57
N PRO A 142 35.10 43.94 25.47
CA PRO A 142 33.80 44.56 25.14
C PRO A 142 33.89 46.08 25.23
N ILE A 143 32.98 46.81 24.59
CA ILE A 143 32.87 48.29 24.77
C ILE A 143 31.45 48.68 25.16
N ARG A 144 31.46 49.57 26.13
CA ARG A 144 30.47 50.21 26.96
C ARG A 144 29.37 50.98 26.22
N ARG A 145 28.25 51.08 26.96
CA ARG A 145 27.21 52.13 26.86
C ARG A 145 27.76 53.55 26.75
N SER A 146 27.08 54.37 25.96
CA SER A 146 26.90 55.80 26.27
C SER A 146 25.59 56.29 25.63
N ASP A 147 24.84 56.97 26.46
CA ASP A 147 23.60 57.72 26.21
C ASP A 147 23.80 58.83 25.20
N ILE A 148 22.78 59.14 24.41
CA ILE A 148 22.44 60.51 23.99
C ILE A 148 20.92 60.60 23.71
N ASN A 149 20.39 61.66 24.29
CA ASN A 149 19.04 62.18 24.37
C ASN A 149 18.35 62.58 23.05
N ASN A 150 17.05 62.30 23.02
CA ASN A 150 15.95 63.24 22.84
C ASN A 150 15.88 64.13 21.60
N LYS A 151 14.86 63.91 20.76
CA LYS A 151 13.91 64.97 20.32
C LYS A 151 12.67 64.34 19.72
N GLY A 152 11.49 64.69 20.23
CA GLY A 152 10.19 64.25 19.84
C GLY A 152 9.77 64.76 18.45
N HIS A 153 8.89 63.97 17.84
CA HIS A 153 7.90 64.43 16.88
C HIS A 153 6.63 63.59 16.96
N ASP A 154 5.57 64.29 16.98
CA ASP A 154 4.13 64.05 17.04
C ASP A 154 3.56 62.69 16.75
N MET A 155 2.69 62.32 17.68
CA MET A 155 1.63 61.31 17.60
C MET A 155 0.70 61.56 16.41
N LYS A 156 0.49 60.53 15.61
CA LYS A 156 -0.77 60.29 14.90
C LYS A 156 -1.40 59.01 15.41
N ASP A 157 -2.59 59.18 15.92
CA ASP A 157 -3.48 58.13 16.43
C ASP A 157 -3.65 56.97 15.43
N HIS A 158 -3.06 55.82 15.73
CA HIS A 158 -3.53 54.56 15.21
C HIS A 158 -4.54 54.00 16.19
N ALA A 159 -5.81 54.08 15.82
CA ALA A 159 -6.88 53.42 16.51
C ALA A 159 -6.55 51.92 16.64
N MET A 160 -6.30 51.46 17.87
CA MET A 160 -6.24 50.04 18.21
C MET A 160 -7.61 49.42 17.87
N LEU A 161 -7.61 48.54 16.89
CA LEU A 161 -8.73 47.62 16.70
C LEU A 161 -8.99 46.86 18.02
N PRO A 162 -10.26 46.72 18.44
CA PRO A 162 -10.56 45.99 19.65
C PRO A 162 -10.03 44.56 19.52
N PRO A 163 -9.53 43.92 20.60
CA PRO A 163 -9.09 42.54 20.58
C PRO A 163 -10.24 41.67 20.09
N ARG A 164 -9.94 40.80 19.10
CA ARG A 164 -10.87 39.82 18.61
C ARG A 164 -11.37 39.00 19.81
N PRO A 165 -12.68 38.78 19.96
CA PRO A 165 -13.18 37.95 21.04
C PRO A 165 -12.51 36.57 20.95
N GLU A 166 -11.78 36.20 22.00
CA GLU A 166 -11.24 34.84 22.16
C GLU A 166 -12.43 33.91 22.23
N VAL A 167 -12.61 33.10 21.20
CA VAL A 167 -13.57 31.99 21.23
C VAL A 167 -13.07 31.02 22.31
N PRO A 168 -13.88 30.64 23.30
CA PRO A 168 -13.45 29.74 24.36
C PRO A 168 -12.96 28.43 23.73
N VAL A 169 -11.68 28.11 23.90
CA VAL A 169 -11.13 26.82 23.47
C VAL A 169 -11.73 25.74 24.36
N PRO A 170 -12.35 24.69 23.82
CA PRO A 170 -12.90 23.60 24.64
C PRO A 170 -11.82 23.05 25.57
N LEU A 171 -12.15 22.80 26.83
CA LEU A 171 -11.23 22.28 27.87
C LEU A 171 -10.54 20.94 27.51
N TRP A 172 -11.01 20.25 26.48
CA TRP A 172 -10.46 18.99 25.96
C TRP A 172 -9.57 19.16 24.71
N SER A 173 -9.46 20.38 24.16
CA SER A 173 -8.58 20.67 23.01
C SER A 173 -7.12 20.68 23.44
N THR A 174 -6.27 19.99 22.70
CA THR A 174 -4.82 20.04 22.88
C THR A 174 -4.19 21.06 21.94
N ALA A 175 -2.95 21.49 22.22
CA ALA A 175 -2.19 22.34 21.30
C ALA A 175 -2.06 21.71 19.90
N ALA A 176 -1.94 20.38 19.82
CA ALA A 176 -1.92 19.65 18.58
C ALA A 176 -3.26 19.73 17.81
N ASP A 177 -4.40 19.72 18.50
CA ASP A 177 -5.71 19.88 17.86
C ASP A 177 -5.89 21.30 17.31
N GLU A 178 -5.39 22.34 18.02
CA GLU A 178 -5.40 23.73 17.55
C GLU A 178 -4.55 23.91 16.29
N GLU A 179 -3.37 23.26 16.21
CA GLU A 179 -2.54 23.28 15.02
C GLU A 179 -3.23 22.60 13.83
N LEU A 180 -4.01 21.54 14.04
CA LEU A 180 -4.81 20.88 12.99
C LEU A 180 -5.97 21.77 12.52
N ILE A 181 -6.67 22.47 13.44
CA ILE A 181 -7.72 23.44 13.11
C ILE A 181 -7.13 24.58 12.27
N TYR A 182 -5.98 25.12 12.70
CA TYR A 182 -5.25 26.13 11.94
C TYR A 182 -4.91 25.62 10.53
N ALA A 183 -4.33 24.43 10.43
CA ALA A 183 -3.96 23.85 9.14
C ALA A 183 -5.17 23.69 8.21
N LYS A 184 -6.31 23.20 8.74
CA LYS A 184 -7.54 23.05 7.95
C LYS A 184 -8.03 24.38 7.38
N LYS A 185 -8.01 25.46 8.20
CA LYS A 185 -8.40 26.80 7.76
C LYS A 185 -7.48 27.34 6.67
N GLU A 186 -6.17 27.18 6.83
CA GLU A 186 -5.16 27.62 5.87
C GLU A 186 -5.23 26.86 4.54
N ILE A 187 -5.54 25.57 4.57
CA ILE A 187 -5.74 24.74 3.37
C ILE A 187 -6.98 25.20 2.60
N ALA A 188 -8.07 25.53 3.31
CA ALA A 188 -9.31 25.98 2.69
C ALA A 188 -9.15 27.30 1.91
N ILE A 189 -8.22 28.15 2.30
CA ILE A 189 -7.91 29.44 1.66
C ILE A 189 -6.57 29.42 0.90
N ALA A 190 -6.15 28.23 0.46
CA ALA A 190 -4.87 28.05 -0.22
C ALA A 190 -4.71 29.04 -1.38
N PRO A 191 -3.59 29.80 -1.44
CA PRO A 191 -3.35 30.75 -2.52
C PRO A 191 -3.17 30.00 -3.85
N LEU A 192 -3.72 30.58 -4.94
CA LEU A 192 -3.60 29.99 -6.26
C LEU A 192 -2.13 29.91 -6.70
N VAL A 193 -1.73 28.73 -7.16
CA VAL A 193 -0.40 28.45 -7.71
C VAL A 193 -0.55 28.26 -9.21
N SER A 194 0.02 29.17 -10.00
CA SER A 194 0.01 29.06 -11.47
C SER A 194 1.21 28.27 -12.00
N ASN A 195 2.39 28.46 -11.41
CA ASN A 195 3.63 27.79 -11.79
C ASN A 195 4.40 27.38 -10.52
N ASP A 196 4.72 26.11 -10.44
CA ASP A 196 5.60 25.56 -9.40
C ASP A 196 6.70 24.75 -10.12
N PRO A 197 7.99 24.99 -9.84
CA PRO A 197 9.07 24.29 -10.50
C PRO A 197 9.08 22.79 -10.18
N ASP A 198 8.56 22.42 -9.00
CA ASP A 198 8.58 21.06 -8.50
C ASP A 198 7.27 20.30 -8.77
N LEU A 199 6.16 21.00 -9.04
CA LEU A 199 4.84 20.39 -9.18
C LEU A 199 4.24 20.69 -10.56
N HIS A 200 3.94 19.64 -11.32
CA HIS A 200 3.24 19.77 -12.60
C HIS A 200 1.73 19.79 -12.37
N ALA A 201 1.12 20.96 -12.44
CA ALA A 201 -0.28 21.20 -12.07
C ALA A 201 -1.29 20.18 -12.68
N PRO A 202 -1.20 19.76 -13.96
CA PRO A 202 -2.12 18.79 -14.55
C PRO A 202 -2.18 17.43 -13.84
N LEU A 203 -1.14 17.05 -13.10
CA LEU A 203 -1.09 15.80 -12.34
C LEU A 203 -1.99 15.81 -11.09
N PHE A 204 -2.33 17.00 -10.60
CA PHE A 204 -3.04 17.15 -9.33
C PHE A 204 -4.50 17.52 -9.54
N ARG A 205 -5.39 17.04 -8.67
CA ARG A 205 -6.79 17.49 -8.62
C ARG A 205 -6.86 18.98 -8.31
N ASN A 206 -6.04 19.43 -7.36
CA ASN A 206 -5.86 20.84 -7.03
C ASN A 206 -4.45 21.05 -6.51
N VAL A 207 -3.54 21.54 -7.37
CA VAL A 207 -2.13 21.75 -7.02
C VAL A 207 -1.94 22.80 -5.91
N SER A 208 -2.81 23.81 -5.84
CA SER A 208 -2.74 24.86 -4.83
C SER A 208 -3.05 24.32 -3.43
N VAL A 209 -4.12 23.54 -3.31
CA VAL A 209 -4.52 22.86 -2.08
C VAL A 209 -3.46 21.85 -1.66
N PHE A 210 -3.00 21.02 -2.59
CA PHE A 210 -1.94 20.04 -2.32
C PHE A 210 -0.67 20.71 -1.80
N ARG A 211 -0.16 21.71 -2.50
CA ARG A 211 1.05 22.43 -2.11
C ARG A 211 0.91 23.05 -0.71
N ARG A 212 -0.20 23.74 -0.44
CA ARG A 212 -0.43 24.37 0.86
C ARG A 212 -0.52 23.32 1.98
N SER A 213 -1.26 22.24 1.75
CA SER A 213 -1.36 21.13 2.70
C SER A 213 0.00 20.48 2.97
N TYR A 214 0.81 20.27 1.93
CA TYR A 214 2.14 19.69 2.04
C TYR A 214 3.09 20.59 2.84
N GLU A 215 3.11 21.91 2.58
CA GLU A 215 3.90 22.88 3.33
C GLU A 215 3.52 22.91 4.82
N LEU A 216 2.23 22.77 5.12
CA LEU A 216 1.73 22.70 6.50
C LEU A 216 2.10 21.39 7.17
N MET A 217 2.02 20.29 6.45
CA MET A 217 2.49 18.98 6.93
C MET A 217 3.98 19.06 7.31
N GLU A 218 4.84 19.50 6.42
CA GLU A 218 6.28 19.60 6.70
C GLU A 218 6.59 20.48 7.93
N ARG A 219 5.82 21.53 8.12
CA ARG A 219 6.04 22.46 9.22
C ARG A 219 5.48 21.97 10.56
N LEU A 220 4.29 21.38 10.56
CA LEU A 220 3.51 21.13 11.77
C LEU A 220 3.50 19.67 12.18
N LEU A 221 3.40 18.73 11.24
CA LEU A 221 3.14 17.34 11.57
C LEU A 221 4.14 16.76 12.56
N LYS A 222 3.60 16.18 13.64
CA LYS A 222 4.32 15.38 14.62
C LYS A 222 3.64 14.03 14.79
N VAL A 223 4.43 12.97 14.77
CA VAL A 223 3.98 11.58 14.86
C VAL A 223 4.64 10.93 16.06
N PHE A 224 3.84 10.30 16.91
CA PHE A 224 4.35 9.40 17.93
C PHE A 224 4.32 7.96 17.40
N VAL A 225 5.44 7.26 17.53
CA VAL A 225 5.55 5.84 17.14
C VAL A 225 5.51 5.00 18.41
N TYR A 226 4.55 4.08 18.52
CA TYR A 226 4.55 3.14 19.63
C TYR A 226 5.77 2.23 19.57
N HIS A 227 6.44 2.05 20.71
CA HIS A 227 7.61 1.17 20.82
C HIS A 227 7.25 -0.23 21.29
N ASP A 228 5.96 -0.46 21.56
CA ASP A 228 5.43 -1.73 22.04
C ASP A 228 5.16 -2.68 20.88
N GLY A 229 5.40 -3.95 21.14
CA GLY A 229 5.23 -5.02 20.17
C GLY A 229 6.53 -5.79 19.93
N ALA A 230 6.41 -7.10 19.74
CA ALA A 230 7.57 -7.98 19.57
C ALA A 230 7.85 -8.25 18.09
N LYS A 231 9.14 -8.33 17.73
CA LYS A 231 9.58 -8.86 16.42
C LYS A 231 9.15 -10.33 16.30
N PRO A 232 8.91 -10.82 15.09
CA PRO A 232 9.10 -10.14 13.79
C PRO A 232 7.90 -9.30 13.33
N ILE A 233 6.76 -9.33 14.00
CA ILE A 233 5.53 -8.65 13.55
C ILE A 233 5.67 -7.12 13.65
N PHE A 234 6.29 -6.63 14.72
CA PHE A 234 6.52 -5.21 14.95
C PHE A 234 7.96 -4.83 14.67
N HIS A 235 8.21 -3.60 14.23
CA HIS A 235 9.55 -3.02 14.08
C HIS A 235 10.52 -3.86 13.22
N SER A 236 10.00 -4.63 12.27
CA SER A 236 10.77 -5.50 11.38
C SER A 236 10.36 -5.28 9.92
N PRO A 237 10.88 -4.23 9.28
CA PRO A 237 10.48 -3.86 7.94
C PRO A 237 11.00 -4.86 6.89
N GLU A 238 10.11 -5.40 6.08
CA GLU A 238 10.45 -6.17 4.88
C GLU A 238 10.55 -5.24 3.67
N LEU A 239 11.77 -5.10 3.11
CA LEU A 239 12.09 -4.09 2.09
C LEU A 239 12.09 -4.64 0.66
N LYS A 240 11.80 -5.92 0.48
CA LYS A 240 11.84 -6.64 -0.80
C LYS A 240 10.46 -7.26 -1.08
N GLY A 241 10.16 -7.50 -2.37
CA GLY A 241 8.92 -8.13 -2.79
C GLY A 241 7.81 -7.15 -3.14
N ILE A 242 6.61 -7.66 -3.35
CA ILE A 242 5.45 -6.88 -3.79
C ILE A 242 4.85 -6.01 -2.67
N TYR A 243 5.04 -6.39 -1.42
CA TYR A 243 4.56 -5.66 -0.24
C TYR A 243 5.60 -4.68 0.34
N ALA A 244 6.64 -4.35 -0.43
CA ALA A 244 7.76 -3.53 0.04
C ALA A 244 7.35 -2.14 0.53
N SER A 245 6.23 -1.57 0.06
CA SER A 245 5.73 -0.26 0.50
C SER A 245 5.48 -0.20 2.01
N GLU A 246 4.92 -1.26 2.60
CA GLU A 246 4.70 -1.36 4.05
C GLU A 246 6.03 -1.29 4.83
N GLY A 247 7.00 -2.11 4.43
CA GLY A 247 8.29 -2.18 5.12
C GLY A 247 9.13 -0.91 4.94
N TRP A 248 9.14 -0.33 3.74
CA TRP A 248 9.86 0.92 3.52
C TRP A 248 9.27 2.08 4.32
N PHE A 249 7.95 2.20 4.37
CA PHE A 249 7.31 3.22 5.19
C PHE A 249 7.67 3.06 6.67
N MET A 250 7.55 1.83 7.22
CA MET A 250 7.93 1.51 8.59
C MET A 250 9.38 1.92 8.89
N LYS A 251 10.33 1.47 8.06
CA LYS A 251 11.76 1.79 8.23
C LYS A 251 12.03 3.30 8.23
N LEU A 252 11.44 4.02 7.27
CA LEU A 252 11.69 5.44 7.11
C LEU A 252 10.98 6.26 8.18
N MET A 253 9.79 5.82 8.63
CA MET A 253 9.04 6.49 9.69
C MET A 253 9.75 6.34 11.05
N GLU A 254 10.14 5.12 11.42
CA GLU A 254 10.84 4.87 12.69
C GLU A 254 12.20 5.56 12.77
N GLY A 255 12.89 5.71 11.64
CA GLY A 255 14.17 6.43 11.55
C GLY A 255 14.04 7.95 11.41
N ASN A 256 12.82 8.49 11.29
CA ASN A 256 12.63 9.90 10.96
C ASN A 256 12.78 10.80 12.18
N GLN A 257 13.66 11.79 12.09
CA GLN A 257 13.91 12.76 13.18
C GLN A 257 13.11 14.05 13.03
N HIS A 258 12.54 14.32 11.86
CA HIS A 258 11.79 15.54 11.59
C HIS A 258 10.33 15.43 12.06
N PHE A 259 9.68 14.33 11.71
CA PHE A 259 8.27 14.11 12.04
C PHE A 259 8.07 13.37 13.36
N VAL A 260 8.98 12.47 13.77
CA VAL A 260 8.81 11.66 14.97
C VAL A 260 9.15 12.43 16.23
N VAL A 261 8.25 12.38 17.22
CA VAL A 261 8.43 12.98 18.54
C VAL A 261 8.45 11.92 19.63
N ARG A 262 9.21 12.20 20.71
CA ARG A 262 9.27 11.34 21.91
C ARG A 262 8.15 11.63 22.88
N ASP A 263 7.69 12.88 22.93
CA ASP A 263 6.59 13.31 23.79
C ASP A 263 5.25 13.11 23.05
N PRO A 264 4.41 12.15 23.44
CA PRO A 264 3.14 11.88 22.79
C PRO A 264 2.12 13.02 22.92
N ASN A 265 2.28 13.93 23.90
CA ASN A 265 1.38 15.08 24.04
C ASN A 265 1.56 16.11 22.91
N ARG A 266 2.65 16.02 22.17
CA ARG A 266 2.94 16.88 21.00
C ARG A 266 2.51 16.24 19.69
N ALA A 267 2.01 15.00 19.71
CA ALA A 267 1.70 14.26 18.51
C ALA A 267 0.32 14.63 17.96
N HIS A 268 0.26 14.84 16.65
CA HIS A 268 -0.97 14.95 15.87
C HIS A 268 -1.52 13.59 15.47
N LEU A 269 -0.59 12.63 15.29
CA LEU A 269 -0.86 11.26 14.83
C LEU A 269 -0.03 10.24 15.60
N PHE A 270 -0.60 9.05 15.77
CA PHE A 270 0.00 7.92 16.47
C PHE A 270 0.15 6.74 15.50
N TYR A 271 1.39 6.30 15.27
CA TYR A 271 1.70 5.19 14.36
C TYR A 271 1.73 3.85 15.09
N LEU A 272 0.98 2.87 14.57
CA LEU A 272 0.94 1.48 15.01
C LEU A 272 1.88 0.65 14.11
N PRO A 273 3.12 0.34 14.54
CA PRO A 273 4.17 -0.17 13.65
C PRO A 273 4.15 -1.70 13.51
N TYR A 274 3.02 -2.30 13.14
CA TYR A 274 2.96 -3.71 12.82
C TYR A 274 2.98 -3.96 11.31
N SER A 275 3.50 -5.11 10.88
CA SER A 275 3.53 -5.56 9.51
C SER A 275 2.43 -6.59 9.25
N SER A 276 1.53 -6.28 8.32
CA SER A 276 0.48 -7.21 7.87
C SER A 276 1.08 -8.44 7.18
N ARG A 277 2.20 -8.27 6.47
CA ARG A 277 2.96 -9.37 5.86
C ARG A 277 3.56 -10.31 6.91
N GLN A 278 4.18 -9.75 7.96
CA GLN A 278 4.74 -10.56 9.04
C GLN A 278 3.64 -11.23 9.89
N LEU A 279 2.48 -10.60 10.02
CA LEU A 279 1.29 -11.24 10.63
C LEU A 279 0.90 -12.49 9.86
N GLU A 280 0.74 -12.38 8.54
CA GLU A 280 0.42 -13.54 7.70
C GLU A 280 1.47 -14.63 7.85
N HIS A 281 2.74 -14.27 7.65
CA HIS A 281 3.84 -15.24 7.66
C HIS A 281 4.00 -16.00 8.98
N ASN A 282 3.71 -15.35 10.11
CA ASN A 282 3.94 -15.94 11.44
C ASN A 282 2.70 -16.55 12.09
N LEU A 283 1.48 -16.13 11.70
CA LEU A 283 0.26 -16.53 12.40
C LEU A 283 -0.74 -17.27 11.51
N TYR A 284 -0.62 -17.16 10.18
CA TYR A 284 -1.51 -17.91 9.30
C TYR A 284 -1.10 -19.38 9.23
N VAL A 285 -2.07 -20.27 9.41
CA VAL A 285 -1.88 -21.71 9.26
C VAL A 285 -2.38 -22.12 7.88
N PRO A 286 -1.51 -22.55 6.96
CA PRO A 286 -1.92 -23.00 5.63
C PRO A 286 -2.99 -24.10 5.72
N GLY A 287 -4.05 -23.99 4.92
CA GLY A 287 -5.18 -24.93 4.94
C GLY A 287 -6.22 -24.69 6.03
N SER A 288 -6.03 -23.73 6.94
CA SER A 288 -7.05 -23.39 7.95
C SER A 288 -8.28 -22.67 7.38
N ASN A 289 -8.16 -22.10 6.17
CA ASN A 289 -9.19 -21.30 5.51
C ASN A 289 -9.74 -20.14 6.36
N THR A 290 -8.99 -19.71 7.38
CA THR A 290 -9.37 -18.58 8.24
C THR A 290 -8.19 -17.68 8.52
N ILE A 291 -8.43 -16.37 8.43
CA ILE A 291 -7.48 -15.29 8.78
C ILE A 291 -7.85 -14.61 10.12
N GLU A 292 -8.84 -15.16 10.81
CA GLU A 292 -9.32 -14.62 12.10
C GLU A 292 -8.21 -14.51 13.15
N PRO A 293 -7.25 -15.45 13.29
CA PRO A 293 -6.13 -15.32 14.23
C PRO A 293 -5.32 -14.04 14.06
N LEU A 294 -5.16 -13.55 12.82
CA LEU A 294 -4.44 -12.30 12.54
C LEU A 294 -5.18 -11.10 13.16
N SER A 295 -6.49 -11.06 12.95
CA SER A 295 -7.34 -9.98 13.47
C SER A 295 -7.48 -10.02 15.01
N ILE A 296 -7.55 -11.21 15.60
CA ILE A 296 -7.52 -11.40 17.06
C ILE A 296 -6.20 -10.89 17.65
N PHE A 297 -5.07 -11.17 16.98
CA PHE A 297 -3.77 -10.71 17.44
C PHE A 297 -3.69 -9.18 17.45
N VAL A 298 -4.11 -8.53 16.36
CA VAL A 298 -4.14 -7.06 16.27
C VAL A 298 -5.09 -6.48 17.30
N LYS A 299 -6.29 -7.07 17.51
CA LYS A 299 -7.21 -6.67 18.56
C LYS A 299 -6.52 -6.68 19.94
N LYS A 300 -5.85 -7.78 20.31
CA LYS A 300 -5.16 -7.89 21.60
C LYS A 300 -4.07 -6.82 21.76
N TYR A 301 -3.39 -6.47 20.68
CA TYR A 301 -2.41 -5.39 20.70
C TYR A 301 -3.08 -4.03 20.96
N ILE A 302 -4.19 -3.73 20.30
CA ILE A 302 -4.92 -2.47 20.53
C ILE A 302 -5.52 -2.42 21.94
N ASP A 303 -6.08 -3.54 22.44
CA ASP A 303 -6.56 -3.64 23.83
C ASP A 303 -5.43 -3.34 24.84
N PHE A 304 -4.23 -3.86 24.57
CA PHE A 304 -3.03 -3.59 25.39
C PHE A 304 -2.61 -2.11 25.33
N ILE A 305 -2.53 -1.52 24.13
CA ILE A 305 -2.15 -0.10 23.95
C ILE A 305 -3.16 0.82 24.64
N SER A 306 -4.46 0.56 24.50
CA SER A 306 -5.52 1.36 25.09
C SER A 306 -5.58 1.25 26.63
N ALA A 307 -5.15 0.11 27.19
CA ALA A 307 -5.03 -0.08 28.63
C ALA A 307 -3.76 0.58 29.20
N LYS A 308 -2.67 0.55 28.45
CA LYS A 308 -1.35 1.05 28.89
C LYS A 308 -1.23 2.58 28.76
N PHE A 309 -1.83 3.17 27.73
CA PHE A 309 -1.70 4.58 27.38
C PHE A 309 -3.06 5.27 27.24
N PRO A 310 -3.20 6.54 27.66
CA PRO A 310 -4.45 7.28 27.56
C PRO A 310 -4.80 7.74 26.14
N TYR A 311 -3.83 7.70 25.20
CA TYR A 311 -3.92 8.38 23.89
C TYR A 311 -4.98 7.74 22.98
N TRP A 312 -5.08 6.41 22.95
CA TRP A 312 -6.13 5.71 22.21
C TRP A 312 -7.53 6.17 22.65
N ASN A 313 -7.75 6.21 23.97
CA ASN A 313 -9.06 6.49 24.56
C ASN A 313 -9.55 7.92 24.33
N ARG A 314 -8.64 8.87 24.08
CA ARG A 314 -8.96 10.27 23.82
C ARG A 314 -9.83 10.43 22.57
N THR A 315 -9.49 9.75 21.48
CA THR A 315 -10.14 9.87 20.17
C THR A 315 -10.76 8.57 19.70
N LYS A 316 -10.70 7.51 20.51
CA LYS A 316 -11.09 6.14 20.11
C LYS A 316 -10.36 5.68 18.85
N GLY A 317 -9.09 6.04 18.74
CA GLY A 317 -8.21 5.69 17.63
C GLY A 317 -8.33 6.57 16.39
N ALA A 318 -9.08 7.68 16.40
CA ALA A 318 -9.25 8.53 15.21
C ALA A 318 -7.99 9.32 14.81
N ASP A 319 -7.05 9.52 15.75
CA ASP A 319 -5.73 10.10 15.51
C ASP A 319 -4.62 9.03 15.36
N HIS A 320 -5.00 7.76 15.26
CA HIS A 320 -4.08 6.65 15.02
C HIS A 320 -4.09 6.23 13.56
N PHE A 321 -2.98 5.67 13.11
CA PHE A 321 -2.88 5.08 11.78
C PHE A 321 -1.94 3.88 11.75
N PHE A 322 -2.10 3.03 10.74
CA PHE A 322 -1.17 1.98 10.37
C PHE A 322 -1.04 1.89 8.85
N VAL A 323 0.00 1.21 8.40
CA VAL A 323 0.29 0.99 6.98
C VAL A 323 0.34 -0.51 6.73
N ALA A 324 -0.46 -1.00 5.78
CA ALA A 324 -0.54 -2.42 5.46
C ALA A 324 -0.64 -2.61 3.94
N CYS A 325 0.27 -3.38 3.38
CA CYS A 325 0.31 -3.63 1.93
C CYS A 325 0.00 -5.07 1.55
N HIS A 326 0.02 -6.02 2.50
CA HIS A 326 -0.43 -7.38 2.25
C HIS A 326 -1.93 -7.40 1.92
N ASP A 327 -2.34 -8.31 1.04
CA ASP A 327 -3.72 -8.49 0.57
C ASP A 327 -4.73 -8.54 1.72
N TRP A 328 -4.36 -9.19 2.82
CA TRP A 328 -5.19 -9.31 4.03
C TRP A 328 -5.06 -8.15 5.02
N GLY A 329 -4.31 -7.11 4.69
CA GLY A 329 -4.14 -5.91 5.53
C GLY A 329 -5.47 -5.33 6.04
N PRO A 330 -6.48 -5.09 5.19
CA PRO A 330 -7.78 -4.59 5.60
C PRO A 330 -8.45 -5.47 6.66
N TYR A 331 -8.37 -6.79 6.50
CA TYR A 331 -9.05 -7.77 7.34
C TYR A 331 -8.44 -7.90 8.75
N THR A 332 -7.21 -7.44 8.97
CA THR A 332 -6.58 -7.44 10.30
C THR A 332 -7.35 -6.60 11.31
N THR A 333 -8.24 -5.71 10.85
CA THR A 333 -9.04 -4.82 11.70
C THR A 333 -10.40 -5.38 12.13
N LYS A 334 -10.84 -6.53 11.55
CA LYS A 334 -12.22 -7.03 11.70
C LYS A 334 -12.68 -7.25 13.12
N MET A 335 -11.80 -7.70 14.01
CA MET A 335 -12.16 -8.07 15.39
C MET A 335 -12.10 -6.90 16.38
N HIS A 336 -11.80 -5.66 15.92
CA HIS A 336 -11.77 -4.47 16.77
C HIS A 336 -12.52 -3.30 16.11
N ASP A 337 -13.72 -3.02 16.61
CA ASP A 337 -14.64 -2.05 15.99
C ASP A 337 -14.08 -0.62 15.90
N GLU A 338 -13.45 -0.10 16.98
CA GLU A 338 -12.87 1.24 16.96
C GLU A 338 -11.73 1.33 15.95
N LEU A 339 -10.84 0.32 15.91
CA LEU A 339 -9.75 0.25 14.93
C LEU A 339 -10.30 0.29 13.49
N ARG A 340 -11.34 -0.53 13.23
CA ARG A 340 -11.95 -0.61 11.90
C ARG A 340 -12.66 0.67 11.49
N LYS A 341 -13.39 1.31 12.43
CA LYS A 341 -14.28 2.45 12.15
C LYS A 341 -13.59 3.80 12.23
N ASN A 342 -12.58 3.97 13.10
CA ASN A 342 -12.03 5.29 13.44
C ASN A 342 -10.61 5.51 12.91
N THR A 343 -9.73 4.49 13.01
CA THR A 343 -8.31 4.60 12.67
C THR A 343 -8.12 4.81 11.17
N ILE A 344 -7.15 5.63 10.79
CA ILE A 344 -6.74 5.83 9.40
C ILE A 344 -5.97 4.59 8.94
N LYS A 345 -6.55 3.86 8.00
CA LYS A 345 -5.93 2.69 7.38
C LYS A 345 -5.25 3.11 6.09
N ALA A 346 -3.93 3.04 6.05
CA ALA A 346 -3.18 3.25 4.81
C ALA A 346 -2.92 1.88 4.16
N LEU A 347 -3.64 1.58 3.09
CA LEU A 347 -3.78 0.24 2.53
C LEU A 347 -3.40 0.19 1.05
N CYS A 348 -2.68 -0.86 0.62
CA CYS A 348 -2.52 -1.17 -0.81
C CYS A 348 -3.81 -1.77 -1.39
N ASN A 349 -4.48 -2.68 -0.66
CA ASN A 349 -5.81 -3.18 -1.04
C ASN A 349 -6.89 -2.20 -0.58
N ALA A 350 -7.23 -1.24 -1.45
CA ALA A 350 -8.21 -0.18 -1.20
C ALA A 350 -9.52 -0.45 -1.96
N ASP A 351 -10.18 -1.58 -1.64
CA ASP A 351 -11.42 -2.01 -2.27
C ASP A 351 -12.64 -1.48 -1.51
N LEU A 352 -13.47 -0.68 -2.22
CA LEU A 352 -14.72 -0.15 -1.68
C LEU A 352 -15.80 -1.22 -1.49
N SER A 353 -15.76 -2.31 -2.27
CA SER A 353 -16.79 -3.35 -2.24
C SER A 353 -16.70 -4.25 -1.00
N GLU A 354 -15.55 -4.29 -0.33
CA GLU A 354 -15.33 -5.13 0.84
C GLU A 354 -15.85 -4.52 2.17
N GLY A 355 -16.23 -3.24 2.15
CA GLY A 355 -16.79 -2.53 3.31
C GLY A 355 -15.82 -2.32 4.47
N VAL A 356 -14.49 -2.42 4.21
CA VAL A 356 -13.42 -2.15 5.18
C VAL A 356 -12.74 -0.82 4.91
N PHE A 357 -12.39 -0.57 3.64
CA PHE A 357 -11.84 0.71 3.22
C PHE A 357 -12.92 1.80 3.23
N ILE A 358 -12.66 2.92 3.88
CA ILE A 358 -13.59 4.05 3.98
C ILE A 358 -13.00 5.24 3.23
N HIS A 359 -13.57 5.53 2.06
CA HIS A 359 -13.15 6.67 1.23
C HIS A 359 -13.28 8.00 2.00
N GLY A 360 -12.28 8.88 1.83
CA GLY A 360 -12.21 10.17 2.52
C GLY A 360 -11.59 10.11 3.93
N ARG A 361 -11.41 8.90 4.50
CA ARG A 361 -10.66 8.68 5.75
C ARG A 361 -9.44 7.80 5.52
N ASP A 362 -9.62 6.64 4.91
CA ASP A 362 -8.53 5.72 4.67
C ASP A 362 -7.73 6.15 3.43
N VAL A 363 -6.48 5.74 3.37
CA VAL A 363 -5.52 6.15 2.35
C VAL A 363 -5.18 4.97 1.47
N SER A 364 -5.30 5.15 0.16
CA SER A 364 -4.85 4.15 -0.81
C SER A 364 -3.37 4.33 -1.12
N LEU A 365 -2.61 3.25 -0.99
CA LEU A 365 -1.15 3.21 -1.18
C LEU A 365 -0.77 2.52 -2.48
N PRO A 366 0.33 2.94 -3.12
CA PRO A 366 0.89 2.20 -4.24
C PRO A 366 1.59 0.92 -3.77
N GLU A 367 1.16 -0.22 -4.30
CA GLU A 367 1.86 -1.49 -4.16
C GLU A 367 3.14 -1.44 -5.00
N THR A 368 4.31 -1.56 -4.37
CA THR A 368 5.59 -1.47 -5.07
C THR A 368 6.35 -2.79 -5.04
N PHE A 369 6.70 -3.30 -6.22
CA PHE A 369 7.56 -4.47 -6.32
C PHE A 369 9.02 -4.06 -6.36
N LEU A 370 9.74 -4.29 -5.26
CA LEU A 370 11.17 -4.00 -5.16
C LEU A 370 12.00 -5.29 -5.14
N ARG A 371 12.83 -5.48 -6.16
CA ARG A 371 13.72 -6.63 -6.29
C ARG A 371 14.97 -6.49 -5.42
N SER A 372 15.49 -5.26 -5.30
CA SER A 372 16.70 -4.97 -4.53
C SER A 372 16.50 -3.74 -3.64
N PRO A 373 16.50 -3.91 -2.30
CA PRO A 373 16.42 -2.79 -1.37
C PRO A 373 17.60 -1.83 -1.45
N ARG A 374 18.77 -2.31 -1.91
CA ARG A 374 19.98 -1.48 -2.04
C ARG A 374 19.93 -0.57 -3.26
N ARG A 375 19.15 -0.94 -4.29
CA ARG A 375 19.05 -0.22 -5.57
C ARG A 375 17.58 -0.11 -6.00
N PRO A 376 16.72 0.60 -5.25
CA PRO A 376 15.30 0.71 -5.56
C PRO A 376 15.05 1.40 -6.91
N LEU A 377 15.98 2.24 -7.36
CA LEU A 377 15.89 3.00 -8.61
C LEU A 377 16.48 2.27 -9.84
N ARG A 378 16.91 0.99 -9.69
CA ARG A 378 17.54 0.27 -10.80
C ARG A 378 16.55 0.05 -11.95
N GLY A 379 16.96 0.46 -13.14
CA GLY A 379 16.25 0.17 -14.39
C GLY A 379 15.02 1.03 -14.67
N ILE A 380 14.82 2.14 -13.94
CA ILE A 380 13.77 3.12 -14.20
C ILE A 380 13.95 3.75 -15.61
N GLY A 381 12.84 4.26 -16.16
CA GLY A 381 12.81 4.85 -17.50
C GLY A 381 12.43 3.87 -18.60
N GLY A 382 12.00 4.39 -19.74
CA GLY A 382 11.52 3.63 -20.87
C GLY A 382 11.95 4.21 -22.20
N LYS A 383 11.40 3.68 -23.31
CA LYS A 383 11.59 4.26 -24.62
C LYS A 383 10.77 5.53 -24.78
N PRO A 384 11.24 6.50 -25.58
CA PRO A 384 10.43 7.63 -26.01
C PRO A 384 9.09 7.18 -26.61
N ALA A 385 8.04 7.97 -26.47
CA ALA A 385 6.70 7.62 -26.93
C ALA A 385 6.66 7.16 -28.41
N ALA A 386 7.39 7.85 -29.30
CA ALA A 386 7.46 7.53 -30.73
C ALA A 386 8.15 6.17 -31.04
N GLU A 387 8.97 5.65 -30.13
CA GLU A 387 9.70 4.39 -30.31
C GLU A 387 8.99 3.18 -29.69
N ARG A 388 7.83 3.39 -29.07
CA ARG A 388 7.02 2.33 -28.45
C ARG A 388 6.17 1.63 -29.48
N SER A 389 6.70 0.50 -29.97
CA SER A 389 6.11 -0.26 -31.09
C SER A 389 5.01 -1.25 -30.68
N ILE A 390 4.79 -1.48 -29.39
CA ILE A 390 3.75 -2.39 -28.88
C ILE A 390 2.59 -1.53 -28.39
N LEU A 391 1.37 -1.80 -28.86
CA LEU A 391 0.20 -1.06 -28.39
C LEU A 391 -0.05 -1.32 -26.90
N ALA A 392 -0.22 -2.59 -26.52
CA ALA A 392 -0.49 -2.94 -25.13
C ALA A 392 0.21 -4.24 -24.71
N PHE A 393 0.63 -4.30 -23.45
CA PHE A 393 1.34 -5.44 -22.88
C PHE A 393 0.77 -5.85 -21.51
N PHE A 394 0.63 -7.16 -21.33
CA PHE A 394 0.42 -7.81 -20.04
C PHE A 394 1.10 -9.19 -20.04
N ALA A 395 1.74 -9.53 -18.92
CA ALA A 395 2.11 -10.90 -18.60
C ALA A 395 1.97 -11.12 -17.09
N GLY A 396 1.30 -12.20 -16.69
CA GLY A 396 1.08 -12.51 -15.27
C GLY A 396 0.11 -13.67 -15.09
N GLN A 397 0.19 -14.32 -13.92
CA GLN A 397 -0.65 -15.47 -13.58
C GLN A 397 -2.13 -15.12 -13.60
N MET A 398 -2.98 -16.12 -13.88
CA MET A 398 -4.44 -16.00 -14.06
C MET A 398 -5.18 -15.93 -12.72
N HIS A 399 -4.79 -14.98 -11.86
CA HIS A 399 -5.43 -14.72 -10.59
C HIS A 399 -6.71 -13.92 -10.76
N GLY A 400 -7.70 -14.18 -9.92
CA GLY A 400 -8.96 -13.44 -9.86
C GLY A 400 -9.84 -13.59 -11.10
N ARG A 401 -10.81 -12.68 -11.25
CA ARG A 401 -11.85 -12.75 -12.29
C ARG A 401 -11.49 -12.06 -13.61
N VAL A 402 -10.63 -11.07 -13.60
CA VAL A 402 -10.35 -10.23 -14.77
C VAL A 402 -9.31 -10.84 -15.71
N ARG A 403 -8.21 -11.38 -15.18
CA ARG A 403 -7.09 -11.90 -15.99
C ARG A 403 -7.47 -13.06 -16.90
N PRO A 404 -8.30 -14.05 -16.48
CA PRO A 404 -8.80 -15.09 -17.38
C PRO A 404 -9.60 -14.53 -18.56
N VAL A 405 -10.46 -13.53 -18.31
CA VAL A 405 -11.24 -12.85 -19.35
C VAL A 405 -10.33 -12.10 -20.31
N LEU A 406 -9.33 -11.37 -19.78
CA LEU A 406 -8.34 -10.67 -20.59
C LEU A 406 -7.58 -11.64 -21.52
N LEU A 407 -7.12 -12.78 -21.00
CA LEU A 407 -6.44 -13.81 -21.79
C LEU A 407 -7.38 -14.44 -22.81
N GLN A 408 -8.63 -14.72 -22.43
CA GLN A 408 -9.64 -15.28 -23.33
C GLN A 408 -9.88 -14.39 -24.56
N TYR A 409 -9.96 -13.08 -24.39
CA TYR A 409 -10.23 -12.16 -25.50
C TYR A 409 -8.97 -11.83 -26.31
N TRP A 410 -7.81 -11.66 -25.67
CA TRP A 410 -6.63 -11.06 -26.26
C TRP A 410 -5.39 -11.95 -26.30
N GLY A 411 -5.35 -13.05 -25.55
CA GLY A 411 -4.18 -13.93 -25.46
C GLY A 411 -3.79 -14.55 -26.82
N GLY A 412 -2.66 -14.09 -27.39
CA GLY A 412 -2.13 -14.60 -28.65
C GLY A 412 -2.98 -14.35 -29.89
N LYS A 413 -4.02 -13.50 -29.81
CA LYS A 413 -4.98 -13.26 -30.91
C LYS A 413 -4.66 -12.02 -31.73
N ASP A 414 -3.85 -11.13 -31.22
CA ASP A 414 -3.53 -9.85 -31.85
C ASP A 414 -2.04 -9.52 -31.71
N ALA A 415 -1.40 -9.11 -32.79
CA ALA A 415 0.05 -8.84 -32.81
C ALA A 415 0.44 -7.59 -32.00
N ASP A 416 -0.46 -6.60 -31.92
CA ASP A 416 -0.24 -5.35 -31.20
C ASP A 416 -0.59 -5.46 -29.71
N MET A 417 -1.45 -6.43 -29.35
CA MET A 417 -1.88 -6.73 -27.99
C MET A 417 -1.10 -7.93 -27.45
N ARG A 418 0.04 -7.67 -26.82
CA ARG A 418 0.91 -8.73 -26.28
C ARG A 418 0.46 -9.17 -24.88
N ILE A 419 -0.54 -10.03 -24.83
CA ILE A 419 -1.17 -10.51 -23.61
C ILE A 419 -0.82 -11.98 -23.38
N TYR A 420 -0.24 -12.28 -22.21
CA TYR A 420 0.24 -13.61 -21.84
C TYR A 420 -0.16 -13.96 -20.40
N ASP A 421 -0.41 -15.25 -20.14
CA ASP A 421 -0.49 -15.82 -18.78
C ASP A 421 0.90 -15.92 -18.16
N ARG A 422 1.86 -16.39 -18.94
CA ARG A 422 3.28 -16.41 -18.65
C ARG A 422 4.03 -16.08 -19.93
N LEU A 423 5.07 -15.25 -19.80
CA LEU A 423 5.87 -14.88 -20.95
C LEU A 423 6.63 -16.11 -21.48
N PRO A 424 6.38 -16.59 -22.74
CA PRO A 424 7.02 -17.79 -23.29
C PRO A 424 8.54 -17.63 -23.35
N HIS A 425 9.30 -18.66 -23.02
CA HIS A 425 10.77 -18.66 -23.06
C HIS A 425 11.35 -18.19 -24.42
N ARG A 426 10.70 -18.55 -25.52
CA ARG A 426 11.09 -18.14 -26.87
C ARG A 426 11.04 -16.62 -27.05
N ILE A 427 10.05 -15.99 -26.41
CA ILE A 427 9.85 -14.54 -26.43
C ILE A 427 10.80 -13.89 -25.43
N THR A 428 10.91 -14.41 -24.21
CA THR A 428 11.78 -13.87 -23.14
C THR A 428 13.24 -13.78 -23.57
N ARG A 429 13.74 -14.75 -24.37
CA ARG A 429 15.11 -14.69 -24.94
C ARG A 429 15.34 -13.50 -25.89
N ARG A 430 14.29 -12.99 -26.53
CA ARG A 430 14.37 -11.84 -27.44
C ARG A 430 14.04 -10.52 -26.76
N MET A 431 13.07 -10.55 -25.87
CA MET A 431 12.58 -9.38 -25.16
C MET A 431 11.98 -9.86 -23.82
N ASN A 432 12.60 -9.49 -22.71
CA ASN A 432 12.12 -9.85 -21.38
C ASN A 432 10.92 -9.00 -20.94
N TYR A 433 10.36 -9.27 -19.75
CA TYR A 433 9.19 -8.57 -19.19
C TYR A 433 9.39 -7.03 -19.15
N VAL A 434 10.53 -6.59 -18.58
CA VAL A 434 10.84 -5.15 -18.43
C VAL A 434 10.99 -4.48 -19.81
N GLN A 435 11.64 -5.16 -20.77
CA GLN A 435 11.78 -4.64 -22.11
C GLN A 435 10.44 -4.51 -22.84
N HIS A 436 9.48 -5.43 -22.59
CA HIS A 436 8.11 -5.28 -23.11
C HIS A 436 7.45 -4.03 -22.54
N MET A 437 7.48 -3.84 -21.21
CA MET A 437 6.90 -2.64 -20.60
C MET A 437 7.52 -1.35 -21.13
N LYS A 438 8.87 -1.32 -21.26
CA LYS A 438 9.60 -0.16 -21.82
C LYS A 438 9.29 0.14 -23.29
N SER A 439 8.78 -0.85 -24.05
CA SER A 439 8.50 -0.74 -25.49
C SER A 439 7.01 -0.67 -25.80
N SER A 440 6.13 -0.71 -24.80
CA SER A 440 4.67 -0.65 -24.96
C SER A 440 4.14 0.77 -24.75
N LYS A 441 3.15 1.18 -25.55
CA LYS A 441 2.41 2.42 -25.33
C LYS A 441 1.61 2.32 -24.02
N TYR A 442 0.89 1.20 -23.82
CA TYR A 442 0.01 0.94 -22.70
C TYR A 442 0.41 -0.33 -21.96
N CYS A 443 0.46 -0.26 -20.64
CA CYS A 443 0.73 -1.41 -19.77
C CYS A 443 -0.55 -1.79 -19.02
N ILE A 444 -1.08 -2.98 -19.31
CA ILE A 444 -2.35 -3.43 -18.73
C ILE A 444 -2.11 -3.88 -17.29
N CYS A 445 -2.85 -3.28 -16.38
CA CYS A 445 -2.79 -3.50 -14.93
C CYS A 445 -4.13 -4.05 -14.43
N PRO A 446 -4.47 -5.32 -14.75
CA PRO A 446 -5.71 -5.93 -14.30
C PRO A 446 -5.56 -6.37 -12.84
N MET A 447 -6.64 -6.23 -12.06
CA MET A 447 -6.70 -6.79 -10.73
C MET A 447 -6.34 -8.28 -10.73
N GLY A 448 -5.85 -8.76 -9.57
CA GLY A 448 -5.61 -10.16 -9.29
C GLY A 448 -6.72 -10.75 -8.43
N TYR A 449 -6.33 -11.34 -7.32
CA TYR A 449 -7.27 -11.68 -6.25
C TYR A 449 -7.83 -10.42 -5.62
N GLU A 450 -6.97 -9.42 -5.43
CA GLU A 450 -7.31 -8.11 -4.90
C GLU A 450 -7.28 -7.04 -6.02
N VAL A 451 -7.84 -5.86 -5.72
CA VAL A 451 -7.95 -4.76 -6.70
C VAL A 451 -6.62 -4.10 -7.03
N ASN A 452 -5.66 -4.12 -6.11
CA ASN A 452 -4.32 -3.57 -6.29
C ASN A 452 -3.45 -4.43 -7.22
N SER A 453 -2.45 -3.81 -7.79
CA SER A 453 -1.46 -4.50 -8.62
C SER A 453 -0.14 -3.73 -8.65
N PRO A 454 1.00 -4.38 -8.40
CA PRO A 454 2.31 -3.74 -8.50
C PRO A 454 2.64 -3.28 -9.92
N ARG A 455 1.92 -3.81 -10.93
CA ARG A 455 2.08 -3.40 -12.35
C ARG A 455 1.76 -1.94 -12.58
N ILE A 456 0.92 -1.33 -11.76
CA ILE A 456 0.60 0.10 -11.86
C ILE A 456 1.87 0.93 -11.61
N VAL A 457 2.61 0.62 -10.54
CA VAL A 457 3.86 1.30 -10.22
C VAL A 457 4.96 0.93 -11.19
N GLU A 458 5.06 -0.35 -11.62
CA GLU A 458 6.01 -0.77 -12.66
C GLU A 458 5.75 -0.04 -13.98
N ALA A 459 4.49 0.15 -14.38
CA ALA A 459 4.14 0.93 -15.57
C ALA A 459 4.66 2.36 -15.47
N ILE A 460 4.47 3.01 -14.32
CA ILE A 460 5.00 4.34 -14.05
C ILE A 460 6.54 4.33 -14.08
N TYR A 461 7.19 3.34 -13.47
CA TYR A 461 8.66 3.22 -13.47
C TYR A 461 9.24 3.06 -14.87
N TYR A 462 8.54 2.35 -15.77
CA TYR A 462 9.01 2.13 -17.16
C TYR A 462 8.39 3.10 -18.17
N GLU A 463 7.77 4.19 -17.67
CA GLU A 463 7.17 5.27 -18.47
C GLU A 463 6.14 4.77 -19.48
N CYS A 464 5.44 3.71 -19.14
CA CYS A 464 4.34 3.12 -19.88
C CYS A 464 3.01 3.64 -19.31
N VAL A 465 2.07 4.06 -20.15
CA VAL A 465 0.78 4.54 -19.65
C VAL A 465 0.01 3.39 -19.01
N PRO A 466 -0.28 3.42 -17.68
CA PRO A 466 -1.00 2.34 -17.02
C PRO A 466 -2.46 2.28 -17.48
N VAL A 467 -2.93 1.08 -17.81
CA VAL A 467 -4.34 0.79 -18.07
C VAL A 467 -4.88 -0.05 -16.93
N ILE A 468 -5.66 0.55 -16.06
CA ILE A 468 -6.13 -0.04 -14.83
C ILE A 468 -7.49 -0.68 -15.08
N ILE A 469 -7.61 -1.98 -14.74
CA ILE A 469 -8.86 -2.75 -14.89
C ILE A 469 -9.17 -3.40 -13.53
N ALA A 470 -9.86 -2.65 -12.69
CA ALA A 470 -10.26 -3.05 -11.34
C ALA A 470 -11.44 -2.17 -10.90
N ASP A 471 -12.65 -2.74 -10.91
CA ASP A 471 -13.81 -2.04 -10.40
C ASP A 471 -13.70 -1.87 -8.88
N ASN A 472 -14.21 -0.76 -8.34
CA ASN A 472 -14.18 -0.39 -6.91
C ASN A 472 -12.80 -0.10 -6.30
N PHE A 473 -11.73 -0.06 -7.10
CA PHE A 473 -10.41 0.31 -6.61
C PHE A 473 -10.28 1.82 -6.41
N VAL A 474 -9.96 2.24 -5.20
CA VAL A 474 -9.51 3.61 -4.93
C VAL A 474 -8.03 3.70 -5.29
N LEU A 475 -7.71 4.49 -6.32
CA LEU A 475 -6.34 4.56 -6.84
C LEU A 475 -5.39 5.22 -5.83
N PRO A 476 -4.09 4.85 -5.84
CA PRO A 476 -3.11 5.41 -4.90
C PRO A 476 -3.04 6.94 -4.96
N PHE A 477 -3.05 7.57 -3.78
CA PHE A 477 -3.03 9.05 -3.68
C PHE A 477 -4.19 9.73 -4.44
N ASP A 478 -5.38 9.10 -4.46
CA ASP A 478 -6.56 9.67 -5.13
C ASP A 478 -6.99 11.02 -4.54
N ASP A 479 -6.64 11.26 -3.28
CA ASP A 479 -6.81 12.56 -2.62
C ASP A 479 -6.00 13.69 -3.27
N ALA A 480 -4.87 13.38 -3.92
CA ALA A 480 -3.96 14.34 -4.51
C ALA A 480 -3.96 14.31 -6.04
N PHE A 481 -3.89 13.11 -6.66
CA PHE A 481 -3.64 13.00 -8.10
C PHE A 481 -4.91 12.93 -8.96
N ASN A 482 -4.81 13.57 -10.12
CA ASN A 482 -5.73 13.40 -11.24
C ASN A 482 -5.23 12.24 -12.12
N TRP A 483 -5.64 11.01 -11.82
CA TRP A 483 -5.23 9.80 -12.53
C TRP A 483 -5.56 9.82 -14.03
N SER A 484 -6.63 10.50 -14.45
CA SER A 484 -6.97 10.62 -15.87
C SER A 484 -5.93 11.38 -16.71
N ALA A 485 -5.05 12.14 -16.06
CA ALA A 485 -3.97 12.85 -16.74
C ALA A 485 -2.83 11.94 -17.21
N PHE A 486 -2.67 10.73 -16.62
CA PHE A 486 -1.52 9.84 -16.91
C PHE A 486 -1.88 8.35 -16.93
N SER A 487 -3.17 7.99 -16.89
CA SER A 487 -3.63 6.61 -16.94
C SER A 487 -4.96 6.48 -17.68
N VAL A 488 -5.30 5.25 -18.04
CA VAL A 488 -6.61 4.88 -18.58
C VAL A 488 -7.26 3.91 -17.59
N VAL A 489 -8.44 4.24 -17.07
CA VAL A 489 -9.23 3.36 -16.21
C VAL A 489 -10.35 2.75 -17.03
N ILE A 490 -10.42 1.43 -17.09
CA ILE A 490 -11.39 0.69 -17.90
C ILE A 490 -12.22 -0.21 -16.98
N PRO A 491 -13.55 -0.14 -17.03
CA PRO A 491 -14.42 -1.07 -16.33
C PRO A 491 -14.15 -2.52 -16.73
N GLU A 492 -14.25 -3.47 -15.81
CA GLU A 492 -14.00 -4.90 -16.05
C GLU A 492 -14.84 -5.47 -17.20
N LYS A 493 -16.10 -5.00 -17.33
CA LYS A 493 -17.04 -5.40 -18.40
C LYS A 493 -16.58 -4.99 -19.81
N ASP A 494 -15.70 -3.99 -19.93
CA ASP A 494 -15.25 -3.46 -21.22
C ASP A 494 -13.93 -4.07 -21.71
N VAL A 495 -13.38 -5.08 -21.01
CA VAL A 495 -12.23 -5.87 -21.47
C VAL A 495 -12.38 -6.37 -22.92
N PRO A 496 -13.56 -6.82 -23.40
CA PRO A 496 -13.73 -7.19 -24.81
C PRO A 496 -13.47 -6.08 -25.81
N LYS A 497 -13.63 -4.81 -25.42
CA LYS A 497 -13.44 -3.61 -26.26
C LYS A 497 -12.09 -2.94 -26.06
N LEU A 498 -11.19 -3.54 -25.26
CA LEU A 498 -9.93 -2.94 -24.81
C LEU A 498 -9.11 -2.30 -25.94
N LYS A 499 -8.88 -3.02 -27.05
CA LYS A 499 -8.11 -2.49 -28.18
C LYS A 499 -8.78 -1.29 -28.82
N GLN A 500 -10.11 -1.34 -29.00
CA GLN A 500 -10.88 -0.24 -29.56
C GLN A 500 -10.72 1.01 -28.70
N ILE A 501 -10.94 0.90 -27.39
CA ILE A 501 -10.80 2.02 -26.43
C ILE A 501 -9.40 2.64 -26.52
N LEU A 502 -8.35 1.81 -26.59
CA LEU A 502 -6.98 2.31 -26.66
C LEU A 502 -6.64 2.99 -27.98
N LEU A 503 -7.24 2.55 -29.09
CA LEU A 503 -7.05 3.14 -30.42
C LEU A 503 -7.89 4.42 -30.62
N GLU A 504 -8.96 4.59 -29.87
CA GLU A 504 -9.79 5.82 -29.87
C GLU A 504 -9.10 7.00 -29.15
N ILE A 505 -8.03 6.74 -28.37
CA ILE A 505 -7.25 7.80 -27.73
C ILE A 505 -6.38 8.48 -28.81
N PRO A 506 -6.56 9.79 -29.04
CA PRO A 506 -5.75 10.52 -30.02
C PRO A 506 -4.26 10.51 -29.66
N ASP A 507 -3.39 10.55 -30.67
CA ASP A 507 -1.93 10.48 -30.46
C ASP A 507 -1.40 11.64 -29.61
N ASP A 508 -1.94 12.84 -29.73
CA ASP A 508 -1.58 14.00 -28.91
C ASP A 508 -1.96 13.79 -27.43
N GLN A 509 -3.11 13.19 -27.17
CA GLN A 509 -3.54 12.83 -25.82
C GLN A 509 -2.64 11.72 -25.24
N TYR A 510 -2.30 10.69 -26.03
CA TYR A 510 -1.34 9.66 -25.62
C TYR A 510 0.03 10.28 -25.27
N MET A 511 0.54 11.17 -26.11
CA MET A 511 1.82 11.86 -25.87
C MET A 511 1.80 12.68 -24.57
N ALA A 512 0.69 13.38 -24.32
CA ALA A 512 0.48 14.12 -23.08
C ALA A 512 0.47 13.18 -21.87
N MET A 513 -0.28 12.06 -21.92
CA MET A 513 -0.33 11.05 -20.88
C MET A 513 1.06 10.48 -20.58
N GLN A 514 1.82 10.10 -21.61
CA GLN A 514 3.16 9.52 -21.44
C GLN A 514 4.14 10.53 -20.83
N SER A 515 4.09 11.80 -21.25
CA SER A 515 4.86 12.88 -20.62
C SER A 515 4.47 13.07 -19.14
N ASN A 516 3.19 12.94 -18.83
CA ASN A 516 2.68 13.02 -17.46
C ASN A 516 3.12 11.82 -16.61
N VAL A 517 3.20 10.60 -17.19
CA VAL A 517 3.77 9.43 -16.51
C VAL A 517 5.23 9.69 -16.12
N GLN A 518 6.04 10.29 -16.99
CA GLN A 518 7.42 10.66 -16.66
C GLN A 518 7.49 11.65 -15.50
N ARG A 519 6.58 12.63 -15.47
CA ARG A 519 6.55 13.67 -14.43
C ARG A 519 6.02 13.17 -13.09
N VAL A 520 5.04 12.24 -13.10
CA VAL A 520 4.47 11.69 -11.87
C VAL A 520 5.39 10.65 -11.22
N GLN A 521 6.31 10.06 -11.97
CA GLN A 521 7.19 8.96 -11.55
C GLN A 521 7.92 9.27 -10.23
N LYS A 522 8.43 10.48 -10.04
CA LYS A 522 9.15 10.89 -8.81
C LYS A 522 8.33 10.69 -7.52
N HIS A 523 7.02 10.77 -7.61
CA HIS A 523 6.11 10.61 -6.48
C HIS A 523 5.86 9.15 -6.11
N PHE A 524 6.33 8.20 -6.93
CA PHE A 524 6.21 6.76 -6.71
C PHE A 524 7.54 6.08 -6.38
N ILE A 525 8.63 6.84 -6.22
CA ILE A 525 9.98 6.32 -6.01
C ILE A 525 10.33 6.30 -4.53
N TRP A 526 10.83 5.15 -4.05
CA TRP A 526 11.43 4.99 -2.74
C TRP A 526 12.89 5.45 -2.75
N HIS A 527 13.23 6.39 -1.87
CA HIS A 527 14.61 6.82 -1.63
C HIS A 527 15.09 6.33 -0.26
N PRO A 528 16.32 5.79 -0.16
CA PRO A 528 16.90 5.42 1.14
C PRO A 528 16.97 6.59 2.14
N ASN A 529 17.20 7.78 1.63
CA ASN A 529 17.04 9.05 2.32
C ASN A 529 15.88 9.79 1.65
N PRO A 530 14.74 9.94 2.30
CA PRO A 530 13.57 10.57 1.71
C PRO A 530 13.86 11.97 1.18
N ILE A 531 13.32 12.27 0.01
CA ILE A 531 13.38 13.57 -0.62
C ILE A 531 11.99 14.16 -0.80
N LYS A 532 11.91 15.47 -0.91
CA LYS A 532 10.63 16.19 -1.05
C LYS A 532 9.76 15.60 -2.16
N TYR A 533 8.50 15.35 -1.86
CA TYR A 533 7.49 14.78 -2.77
C TYR A 533 7.73 13.34 -3.23
N ASP A 534 8.67 12.59 -2.67
CA ASP A 534 8.80 11.16 -2.95
C ASP A 534 7.65 10.34 -2.33
N ILE A 535 7.62 9.05 -2.60
CA ILE A 535 6.54 8.16 -2.15
C ILE A 535 6.34 8.18 -0.62
N PHE A 536 7.43 8.27 0.17
CA PHE A 536 7.34 8.36 1.63
C PHE A 536 6.56 9.62 2.06
N HIS A 537 6.92 10.77 1.48
CA HIS A 537 6.26 12.04 1.78
C HIS A 537 4.82 12.07 1.24
N MET A 538 4.56 11.45 0.09
CA MET A 538 3.19 11.35 -0.45
C MET A 538 2.28 10.52 0.46
N ILE A 539 2.76 9.37 0.96
CA ILE A 539 2.01 8.54 1.92
C ILE A 539 1.72 9.35 3.19
N LEU A 540 2.76 9.98 3.74
CA LEU A 540 2.62 10.78 4.96
C LEU A 540 1.67 11.97 4.76
N HIS A 541 1.72 12.62 3.58
CA HIS A 541 0.80 13.70 3.22
C HIS A 541 -0.65 13.22 3.15
N SER A 542 -0.93 12.08 2.52
CA SER A 542 -2.30 11.56 2.44
C SER A 542 -2.85 11.19 3.83
N ILE A 543 -2.02 10.63 4.72
CA ILE A 543 -2.40 10.36 6.13
C ILE A 543 -2.67 11.68 6.89
N TRP A 544 -1.79 12.67 6.74
CA TRP A 544 -1.97 14.01 7.29
C TRP A 544 -3.25 14.68 6.79
N TYR A 545 -3.46 14.67 5.47
CA TYR A 545 -4.62 15.30 4.84
C TYR A 545 -5.93 14.64 5.27
N SER A 546 -5.94 13.31 5.39
CA SER A 546 -7.06 12.57 5.98
C SER A 546 -7.34 13.03 7.41
N ARG A 547 -6.30 13.13 8.27
CA ARG A 547 -6.49 13.59 9.65
C ARG A 547 -7.03 15.01 9.74
N VAL A 548 -6.49 15.94 8.96
CA VAL A 548 -6.95 17.34 8.90
C VAL A 548 -8.42 17.42 8.46
N ASN A 549 -8.83 16.59 7.48
CA ASN A 549 -10.20 16.59 6.99
C ASN A 549 -11.21 16.06 8.03
N GLN A 550 -10.79 15.19 8.94
CA GLN A 550 -11.64 14.69 10.03
C GLN A 550 -11.92 15.75 11.11
N ILE A 551 -11.10 16.80 11.22
CA ILE A 551 -11.33 17.88 12.18
C ILE A 551 -12.59 18.64 11.77
N GLN A 552 -13.51 18.81 12.68
CA GLN A 552 -14.70 19.65 12.47
C GLN A 552 -14.37 21.09 12.88
N LEU A 553 -14.67 22.03 12.00
CA LEU A 553 -14.62 23.46 12.31
C LEU A 553 -16.02 23.82 12.87
N GLU A 554 -16.08 24.18 14.13
CA GLU A 554 -17.28 24.76 14.75
C GLU A 554 -17.65 26.11 14.12
#